data_66f3e9a30348446cf84a39b529777b1d
#
_entry.id   66f3e9a30348446cf84a39b529777b1d
#
_cell.length_a   1.000
_cell.length_b   1.000
_cell.length_c   1.000
_cell.angle_alpha   90.00
_cell.angle_beta   90.00
_cell.angle_gamma   90.00
#
_symmetry.space_group_name_H-M   'P 1'
#
loop_
_entity.id
_entity.type
_entity.pdbx_description
1 polymer ?
#
loop_
_entity_poly.entity_id
_entity_poly.type
_entity_poly.pdbx_seq_one_letter_code
_entity_poly.pdbx_strand_id
1 'polypeptide(L)'
;VAPFDVRQSGFTGGDINAITKQGNNTYHASVYSYFTNEGLYGKYNAYKDNIKDKLTEQSTKTFGGTLSGPIIKDKLFFFANAENRKESYPSRFYAGYDEKGFSTDMAQKIADKYEEYTGIRESFGSRDVDQRAFNFLGRIDWNIDRNNKLAFRYQYNNSYDDIFSPSSTTYFFNGSGYRMKNKTNSFVAEWNSHWSDVLYNEFRAGVTTVRDERQVAYQGPNVKINGSDNSGTNNTTVNIGTEYSSGAK
;
A
#
# COMPACT_ATOMS: atom_id res chain seq x y z
N VAL A 1 22.24 -8.74 -13.93
CA VAL A 1 21.74 -8.40 -15.26
C VAL A 1 22.49 -7.16 -15.74
N ALA A 2 23.00 -7.15 -16.98
CA ALA A 2 23.75 -6.01 -17.52
C ALA A 2 22.80 -4.82 -17.68
N PRO A 3 23.03 -3.69 -16.99
CA PRO A 3 22.06 -2.61 -16.89
C PRO A 3 22.04 -1.65 -18.08
N PHE A 4 22.76 -1.95 -19.18
CA PHE A 4 22.95 -1.03 -20.29
C PHE A 4 22.32 -1.53 -21.61
N ASP A 5 21.08 -2.03 -21.53
CA ASP A 5 20.31 -2.32 -22.75
C ASP A 5 19.63 -1.04 -23.22
N VAL A 6 19.82 -0.69 -24.50
CA VAL A 6 19.21 0.49 -25.14
C VAL A 6 17.66 0.51 -25.04
N ARG A 7 17.06 -0.65 -24.83
CA ARG A 7 15.61 -0.81 -24.62
C ARG A 7 15.13 -0.44 -23.21
N GLN A 8 16.06 -0.25 -22.29
CA GLN A 8 15.78 0.09 -20.89
C GLN A 8 16.35 1.45 -20.60
N SER A 9 15.50 2.41 -20.25
CA SER A 9 15.92 3.77 -19.89
C SER A 9 15.49 4.12 -18.47
N GLY A 10 16.23 5.05 -17.84
CA GLY A 10 15.78 5.71 -16.61
C GLY A 10 16.11 5.00 -15.31
N PHE A 11 17.12 4.14 -15.23
CA PHE A 11 17.56 3.59 -13.96
C PHE A 11 19.03 3.93 -13.64
N THR A 12 19.32 4.05 -12.34
CA THR A 12 20.65 4.30 -11.80
C THR A 12 20.99 3.25 -10.73
N GLY A 13 21.02 1.97 -11.09
CA GLY A 13 21.26 0.90 -10.10
C GLY A 13 20.92 -0.48 -10.63
N GLY A 14 20.29 -1.31 -9.82
CA GLY A 14 19.85 -2.65 -10.23
C GLY A 14 18.50 -2.62 -10.97
N ASP A 15 18.30 -3.57 -11.86
CA ASP A 15 17.03 -3.78 -12.58
C ASP A 15 16.36 -5.10 -12.14
N ILE A 16 15.06 -5.06 -11.93
CA ILE A 16 14.22 -6.24 -11.69
C ILE A 16 13.28 -6.40 -12.88
N ASN A 17 13.59 -7.32 -13.77
CA ASN A 17 12.71 -7.62 -14.90
C ASN A 17 11.64 -8.65 -14.53
N ALA A 18 10.37 -8.23 -14.51
CA ALA A 18 9.22 -9.09 -14.27
C ALA A 18 8.53 -9.44 -15.58
N ILE A 19 8.54 -10.72 -15.92
CA ILE A 19 7.84 -11.24 -17.10
C ILE A 19 6.42 -11.64 -16.69
N THR A 20 5.43 -10.97 -17.26
CA THR A 20 4.02 -11.29 -17.02
C THR A 20 3.63 -12.61 -17.69
N LYS A 21 2.82 -13.43 -16.98
CA LYS A 21 2.22 -14.64 -17.56
C LYS A 21 1.37 -14.28 -18.79
N GLN A 22 1.27 -15.22 -19.71
CA GLN A 22 0.45 -15.12 -20.93
C GLN A 22 -0.48 -16.33 -21.03
N GLY A 23 -1.53 -16.21 -21.84
CA GLY A 23 -2.40 -17.34 -22.18
C GLY A 23 -1.74 -18.30 -23.18
N ASN A 24 -2.30 -19.49 -23.28
CA ASN A 24 -1.92 -20.50 -24.25
C ASN A 24 -3.18 -21.22 -24.79
N ASN A 25 -3.01 -22.31 -25.54
CA ASN A 25 -4.14 -23.07 -26.12
C ASN A 25 -4.99 -23.85 -25.09
N THR A 26 -4.62 -23.83 -23.82
CA THR A 26 -5.33 -24.50 -22.74
C THR A 26 -5.87 -23.46 -21.75
N TYR A 27 -7.10 -23.64 -21.30
CA TYR A 27 -7.64 -22.81 -20.23
C TYR A 27 -7.01 -23.21 -18.89
N HIS A 28 -6.56 -22.21 -18.16
CA HIS A 28 -6.06 -22.34 -16.80
C HIS A 28 -6.78 -21.35 -15.91
N ALA A 29 -7.21 -21.83 -14.76
CA ALA A 29 -7.78 -20.99 -13.71
C ALA A 29 -7.16 -21.35 -12.37
N SER A 30 -6.97 -20.36 -11.51
CA SER A 30 -6.59 -20.56 -10.12
C SER A 30 -7.30 -19.57 -9.22
N VAL A 31 -7.62 -20.03 -8.02
CA VAL A 31 -8.12 -19.18 -6.93
C VAL A 31 -7.26 -19.45 -5.72
N TYR A 32 -6.89 -18.42 -4.99
CA TYR A 32 -6.11 -18.54 -3.78
C TYR A 32 -6.59 -17.56 -2.72
N SER A 33 -6.38 -17.95 -1.48
CA SER A 33 -6.63 -17.09 -0.32
C SER A 33 -5.53 -17.29 0.70
N TYR A 34 -5.05 -16.19 1.26
CA TYR A 34 -4.14 -16.18 2.40
C TYR A 34 -4.80 -15.44 3.55
N PHE A 35 -4.73 -16.04 4.72
CA PHE A 35 -5.26 -15.45 5.93
C PHE A 35 -4.24 -15.57 7.04
N THR A 36 -4.02 -14.47 7.74
CA THR A 36 -3.15 -14.40 8.91
C THR A 36 -3.80 -13.53 9.96
N ASN A 37 -3.75 -13.95 11.22
CA ASN A 37 -4.15 -13.16 12.37
C ASN A 37 -3.22 -13.42 13.56
N GLU A 38 -3.37 -12.66 14.64
CA GLU A 38 -2.58 -12.78 15.86
C GLU A 38 -2.63 -14.20 16.46
N GLY A 39 -3.72 -14.94 16.27
CA GLY A 39 -3.88 -16.31 16.76
C GLY A 39 -2.98 -17.33 16.06
N LEU A 40 -2.59 -17.07 14.79
CA LEU A 40 -1.73 -17.95 14.01
C LEU A 40 -0.24 -17.73 14.26
N TYR A 41 0.15 -16.59 14.83
CA TYR A 41 1.57 -16.30 15.14
C TYR A 41 2.07 -16.97 16.42
N GLY A 42 1.18 -17.48 17.26
CA GLY A 42 1.57 -18.05 18.55
C GLY A 42 2.04 -16.99 19.54
N LYS A 43 2.84 -17.43 20.51
CA LYS A 43 3.42 -16.55 21.54
C LYS A 43 4.88 -16.27 21.23
N TYR A 44 5.29 -15.02 21.35
CA TYR A 44 6.68 -14.60 21.20
C TYR A 44 7.32 -14.29 22.56
N ASN A 45 8.63 -14.37 22.67
CA ASN A 45 9.33 -13.92 23.85
C ASN A 45 9.45 -12.40 23.81
N ALA A 46 8.76 -11.72 24.72
CA ALA A 46 9.00 -10.31 24.96
C ALA A 46 10.42 -10.11 25.51
N TYR A 47 11.08 -9.09 25.01
CA TYR A 47 12.48 -8.78 25.30
C TYR A 47 12.70 -8.68 26.82
N LYS A 48 13.54 -9.54 27.39
CA LYS A 48 14.10 -9.59 28.72
C LYS A 48 13.46 -10.51 29.81
N ASP A 49 12.18 -10.88 29.73
CA ASP A 49 11.56 -11.51 30.89
C ASP A 49 11.03 -12.94 30.73
N ASN A 50 11.36 -13.63 29.64
CA ASN A 50 10.76 -14.93 29.28
C ASN A 50 9.22 -14.93 29.29
N ILE A 51 8.59 -13.78 29.26
CA ILE A 51 7.14 -13.63 29.19
C ILE A 51 6.71 -13.92 27.76
N LYS A 52 5.96 -14.98 27.60
CA LYS A 52 5.37 -15.34 26.31
C LYS A 52 4.09 -14.54 26.11
N ASP A 53 4.19 -13.43 25.41
CA ASP A 53 3.05 -12.61 25.04
C ASP A 53 2.47 -12.97 23.70
N LYS A 54 1.18 -12.73 23.52
CA LYS A 54 0.51 -12.78 22.23
C LYS A 54 0.69 -11.45 21.52
N LEU A 55 0.77 -11.52 20.19
CA LEU A 55 0.67 -10.31 19.38
C LEU A 55 -0.68 -9.62 19.60
N THR A 56 -0.69 -8.31 19.53
CA THR A 56 -1.92 -7.52 19.50
C THR A 56 -2.78 -7.90 18.30
N GLU A 57 -4.07 -7.71 18.44
CA GLU A 57 -5.08 -7.99 17.41
C GLU A 57 -4.68 -7.41 16.04
N GLN A 58 -4.44 -8.29 15.08
CA GLN A 58 -4.03 -7.93 13.74
C GLN A 58 -4.50 -8.97 12.73
N SER A 59 -4.81 -8.55 11.53
CA SER A 59 -5.21 -9.48 10.48
C SER A 59 -4.72 -9.05 9.10
N THR A 60 -4.31 -10.03 8.30
CA THR A 60 -4.07 -9.85 6.87
C THR A 60 -4.92 -10.87 6.12
N LYS A 61 -5.67 -10.38 5.14
CA LYS A 61 -6.52 -11.18 4.27
C LYS A 61 -6.18 -10.87 2.82
N THR A 62 -5.80 -11.90 2.08
CA THR A 62 -5.56 -11.79 0.64
C THR A 62 -6.46 -12.80 -0.07
N PHE A 63 -7.15 -12.35 -1.08
CA PHE A 63 -7.96 -13.18 -1.96
C PHE A 63 -7.65 -12.81 -3.40
N GLY A 64 -7.37 -13.81 -4.23
CA GLY A 64 -7.03 -13.56 -5.61
C GLY A 64 -7.31 -14.75 -6.51
N GLY A 65 -7.21 -14.50 -7.81
CA GLY A 65 -7.37 -15.53 -8.80
C GLY A 65 -6.80 -15.13 -10.15
N THR A 66 -6.54 -16.16 -10.96
CA THR A 66 -6.07 -16.00 -12.34
C THR A 66 -6.95 -16.79 -13.29
N LEU A 67 -7.10 -16.27 -14.49
CA LEU A 67 -7.76 -16.96 -15.59
C LEU A 67 -6.97 -16.70 -16.87
N SER A 68 -6.70 -17.74 -17.64
CA SER A 68 -6.02 -17.60 -18.93
C SER A 68 -6.48 -18.68 -19.91
N GLY A 69 -6.30 -18.41 -21.20
CA GLY A 69 -6.64 -19.36 -22.24
C GLY A 69 -6.71 -18.74 -23.62
N PRO A 70 -7.14 -19.52 -24.62
CA PRO A 70 -7.33 -19.03 -25.96
C PRO A 70 -8.69 -18.33 -26.12
N ILE A 71 -8.70 -17.16 -26.75
CA ILE A 71 -9.92 -16.57 -27.35
C ILE A 71 -10.10 -17.19 -28.73
N ILE A 72 -9.00 -17.31 -29.48
CA ILE A 72 -8.91 -18.01 -30.76
C ILE A 72 -7.67 -18.93 -30.67
N LYS A 73 -7.85 -20.24 -30.84
CA LYS A 73 -6.75 -21.20 -30.80
C LYS A 73 -5.64 -20.79 -31.76
N ASP A 74 -4.39 -20.94 -31.30
CA ASP A 74 -3.13 -20.62 -31.98
C ASP A 74 -2.92 -19.14 -32.33
N LYS A 75 -3.93 -18.29 -32.15
CA LYS A 75 -3.90 -16.88 -32.60
C LYS A 75 -4.06 -15.85 -31.50
N LEU A 76 -5.07 -15.99 -30.66
CA LEU A 76 -5.43 -14.94 -29.72
C LEU A 76 -5.63 -15.52 -28.33
N PHE A 77 -4.85 -15.03 -27.39
CA PHE A 77 -4.82 -15.49 -26.02
C PHE A 77 -5.09 -14.37 -25.04
N PHE A 78 -5.60 -14.72 -23.87
CA PHE A 78 -5.76 -13.80 -22.77
C PHE A 78 -5.17 -14.36 -21.48
N PHE A 79 -4.78 -13.47 -20.60
CA PHE A 79 -4.46 -13.71 -19.21
C PHE A 79 -5.07 -12.61 -18.37
N ALA A 80 -5.72 -12.96 -17.27
CA ALA A 80 -6.24 -12.02 -16.29
C ALA A 80 -5.85 -12.47 -14.87
N ASN A 81 -5.51 -11.53 -14.02
CA ASN A 81 -5.28 -11.71 -12.60
C ASN A 81 -6.02 -10.61 -11.85
N ALA A 82 -6.69 -10.97 -10.75
CA ALA A 82 -7.24 -10.02 -9.80
C ALA A 82 -6.88 -10.45 -8.38
N GLU A 83 -6.46 -9.50 -7.56
CA GLU A 83 -6.11 -9.71 -6.17
C GLU A 83 -6.61 -8.56 -5.31
N ASN A 84 -7.19 -8.88 -4.15
CA ASN A 84 -7.55 -7.94 -3.12
C ASN A 84 -6.85 -8.32 -1.82
N ARG A 85 -6.08 -7.40 -1.25
CA ARG A 85 -5.44 -7.53 0.06
C ARG A 85 -6.01 -6.49 1.02
N LYS A 86 -6.32 -6.94 2.21
CA LYS A 86 -6.67 -6.07 3.34
C LYS A 86 -5.79 -6.46 4.52
N GLU A 87 -5.23 -5.44 5.18
CA GLU A 87 -4.45 -5.57 6.40
C GLU A 87 -4.99 -4.57 7.42
N SER A 88 -5.07 -4.99 8.68
CA SER A 88 -5.52 -4.16 9.80
C SER A 88 -4.73 -4.54 11.04
N TYR A 89 -4.22 -3.53 11.75
CA TYR A 89 -3.50 -3.70 13.01
C TYR A 89 -3.72 -2.47 13.91
N PRO A 90 -3.72 -2.63 15.25
CA PRO A 90 -3.90 -1.51 16.15
C PRO A 90 -2.67 -0.61 16.17
N SER A 91 -2.91 0.69 16.29
CA SER A 91 -1.85 1.69 16.48
C SER A 91 -1.17 1.48 17.83
N ARG A 92 0.11 1.83 17.90
CA ARG A 92 0.89 1.91 19.15
C ARG A 92 1.19 3.38 19.45
N PHE A 93 1.56 3.67 20.68
CA PHE A 93 1.97 5.02 21.13
C PHE A 93 0.94 6.11 20.83
N TYR A 94 -0.34 5.81 21.02
CA TYR A 94 -1.42 6.77 20.92
C TYR A 94 -1.53 7.65 22.17
N ALA A 95 -2.21 8.78 22.08
CA ALA A 95 -2.51 9.60 23.24
C ALA A 95 -3.30 8.79 24.30
N GLY A 96 -2.84 8.78 25.52
CA GLY A 96 -3.35 7.91 26.60
C GLY A 96 -2.83 6.47 26.55
N TYR A 97 -1.69 6.22 25.90
CA TYR A 97 -1.13 4.87 25.70
C TYR A 97 -0.70 4.21 27.01
N ASP A 98 0.00 4.92 27.86
CA ASP A 98 0.39 4.44 29.18
C ASP A 98 0.49 5.60 30.21
N GLU A 99 0.42 5.23 31.48
CA GLU A 99 0.51 6.21 32.58
C GLU A 99 1.92 6.77 32.80
N LYS A 100 2.93 6.11 32.25
CA LYS A 100 4.34 6.52 32.41
C LYS A 100 4.76 7.50 31.33
N GLY A 101 4.25 7.33 30.10
CA GLY A 101 4.59 8.18 28.97
C GLY A 101 3.60 9.32 28.79
N PHE A 102 2.34 8.99 28.52
CA PHE A 102 1.32 9.97 28.26
C PHE A 102 -0.05 9.51 28.76
N SER A 103 -0.41 9.93 29.96
CA SER A 103 -1.60 9.45 30.65
C SER A 103 -2.92 9.86 29.99
N THR A 104 -3.95 9.06 30.22
CA THR A 104 -5.33 9.32 29.78
C THR A 104 -5.84 10.67 30.28
N ASP A 105 -5.53 11.05 31.54
CA ASP A 105 -5.93 12.34 32.09
C ASP A 105 -5.29 13.53 31.36
N MET A 106 -4.02 13.39 30.98
CA MET A 106 -3.33 14.42 30.20
C MET A 106 -3.92 14.50 28.79
N ALA A 107 -4.19 13.35 28.15
CA ALA A 107 -4.83 13.31 26.84
C ALA A 107 -6.20 13.99 26.88
N GLN A 108 -7.01 13.74 27.91
CA GLN A 108 -8.32 14.38 28.04
C GLN A 108 -8.20 15.89 28.19
N LYS A 109 -7.31 16.37 29.05
CA LYS A 109 -7.09 17.82 29.24
C LYS A 109 -6.66 18.52 27.94
N ILE A 110 -5.81 17.87 27.13
CA ILE A 110 -5.38 18.42 25.85
C ILE A 110 -6.55 18.42 24.85
N ALA A 111 -7.33 17.34 24.80
CA ALA A 111 -8.51 17.26 23.94
C ALA A 111 -9.54 18.35 24.29
N ASP A 112 -9.82 18.54 25.58
CA ASP A 112 -10.77 19.58 26.05
C ASP A 112 -10.29 20.99 25.70
N LYS A 113 -9.00 21.25 25.83
CA LYS A 113 -8.41 22.55 25.46
C LYS A 113 -8.42 22.76 23.95
N TYR A 114 -8.15 21.71 23.17
CA TYR A 114 -8.23 21.80 21.73
C TYR A 114 -9.67 22.09 21.26
N GLU A 115 -10.67 21.41 21.86
CA GLU A 115 -12.08 21.68 21.58
C GLU A 115 -12.49 23.11 21.97
N GLU A 116 -12.02 23.61 23.13
CA GLU A 116 -12.30 24.98 23.57
C GLU A 116 -11.82 26.03 22.56
N TYR A 117 -10.64 25.82 21.96
CA TYR A 117 -10.09 26.82 21.01
C TYR A 117 -10.53 26.63 19.57
N THR A 118 -10.85 25.41 19.16
CA THR A 118 -11.12 25.08 17.75
C THR A 118 -12.58 24.72 17.48
N GLY A 119 -13.34 24.41 18.51
CA GLY A 119 -14.69 23.85 18.37
C GLY A 119 -14.69 22.37 17.86
N ILE A 120 -13.53 21.74 17.73
CA ILE A 120 -13.38 20.39 17.19
C ILE A 120 -13.06 19.43 18.32
N ARG A 121 -13.90 18.42 18.51
CA ARG A 121 -13.68 17.38 19.48
C ARG A 121 -12.79 16.28 18.93
N GLU A 122 -11.60 16.15 19.50
CA GLU A 122 -10.66 15.08 19.16
C GLU A 122 -10.83 13.87 20.05
N SER A 123 -10.68 12.70 19.47
CA SER A 123 -10.62 11.44 20.18
C SER A 123 -9.16 10.96 20.33
N PHE A 124 -8.94 10.15 21.34
CA PHE A 124 -7.65 9.51 21.58
C PHE A 124 -7.86 8.05 21.97
N GLY A 125 -6.77 7.30 22.11
CA GLY A 125 -6.79 5.88 22.36
C GLY A 125 -6.35 5.07 21.13
N SER A 126 -6.37 3.75 21.26
CA SER A 126 -6.02 2.85 20.16
C SER A 126 -7.00 3.01 19.00
N ARG A 127 -6.47 3.00 17.79
CA ARG A 127 -7.26 2.92 16.55
C ARG A 127 -6.66 1.87 15.64
N ASP A 128 -7.46 1.31 14.76
CA ASP A 128 -6.96 0.43 13.72
C ASP A 128 -6.30 1.25 12.60
N VAL A 129 -5.16 0.76 12.16
CA VAL A 129 -4.44 1.22 10.97
C VAL A 129 -4.77 0.25 9.86
N ASP A 130 -5.48 0.74 8.86
CA ASP A 130 -5.98 -0.06 7.75
C ASP A 130 -5.15 0.17 6.50
N GLN A 131 -4.82 -0.93 5.82
CA GLN A 131 -4.24 -0.93 4.47
C GLN A 131 -5.10 -1.79 3.55
N ARG A 132 -5.29 -1.34 2.34
CA ARG A 132 -5.98 -2.11 1.31
C ARG A 132 -5.33 -1.89 -0.04
N ALA A 133 -5.21 -2.98 -0.80
CA ALA A 133 -4.77 -2.93 -2.19
C ALA A 133 -5.66 -3.86 -3.04
N PHE A 134 -6.16 -3.32 -4.13
CA PHE A 134 -6.77 -4.08 -5.21
C PHE A 134 -5.89 -3.96 -6.44
N ASN A 135 -5.44 -5.10 -6.96
CA ASN A 135 -4.60 -5.21 -8.14
C ASN A 135 -5.35 -5.98 -9.22
N PHE A 136 -5.29 -5.47 -10.43
CA PHE A 136 -5.77 -6.17 -11.63
C PHE A 136 -4.71 -6.11 -12.72
N LEU A 137 -4.49 -7.23 -13.39
CA LEU A 137 -3.66 -7.34 -14.58
C LEU A 137 -4.44 -8.09 -15.65
N GLY A 138 -4.63 -7.44 -16.79
CA GLY A 138 -5.15 -8.04 -18.01
C GLY A 138 -4.09 -8.03 -19.11
N ARG A 139 -3.96 -9.13 -19.84
CA ARG A 139 -3.06 -9.26 -20.98
C ARG A 139 -3.76 -9.95 -22.13
N ILE A 140 -3.52 -9.46 -23.33
CA ILE A 140 -3.96 -10.07 -24.58
C ILE A 140 -2.74 -10.23 -25.48
N ASP A 141 -2.53 -11.43 -25.99
CA ASP A 141 -1.47 -11.78 -26.93
C ASP A 141 -2.09 -12.21 -28.24
N TRP A 142 -1.73 -11.53 -29.31
CA TRP A 142 -2.26 -11.78 -30.65
C TRP A 142 -1.15 -12.14 -31.63
N ASN A 143 -1.13 -13.39 -32.06
CA ASN A 143 -0.31 -13.87 -33.17
C ASN A 143 -1.06 -13.55 -34.48
N ILE A 144 -0.79 -12.41 -35.09
CA ILE A 144 -1.44 -11.98 -36.33
C ILE A 144 -1.10 -12.97 -37.45
N ASP A 145 0.18 -13.23 -37.61
CA ASP A 145 0.77 -14.20 -38.53
C ASP A 145 2.09 -14.75 -37.98
N ARG A 146 2.86 -15.48 -38.77
CA ARG A 146 4.14 -16.07 -38.39
C ARG A 146 5.20 -15.04 -38.03
N ASN A 147 5.09 -13.85 -38.61
CA ASN A 147 6.09 -12.80 -38.49
C ASN A 147 5.67 -11.67 -37.53
N ASN A 148 4.37 -11.55 -37.23
CA ASN A 148 3.82 -10.43 -36.49
C ASN A 148 3.09 -10.88 -35.22
N LYS A 149 3.51 -10.35 -34.09
CA LYS A 149 2.89 -10.57 -32.78
C LYS A 149 2.63 -9.25 -32.09
N LEU A 150 1.43 -9.10 -31.55
CA LEU A 150 1.04 -7.99 -30.68
C LEU A 150 0.76 -8.48 -29.28
N ALA A 151 1.14 -7.69 -28.29
CA ALA A 151 0.76 -7.90 -26.91
C ALA A 151 0.25 -6.61 -26.31
N PHE A 152 -0.87 -6.69 -25.60
CA PHE A 152 -1.47 -5.58 -24.87
C PHE A 152 -1.54 -5.95 -23.40
N ARG A 153 -1.09 -5.05 -22.53
CA ARG A 153 -1.17 -5.19 -21.08
C ARG A 153 -1.87 -4.00 -20.48
N TYR A 154 -2.81 -4.27 -19.60
CA TYR A 154 -3.42 -3.28 -18.74
C TYR A 154 -3.23 -3.68 -17.28
N GLN A 155 -2.71 -2.77 -16.49
CA GLN A 155 -2.52 -2.93 -15.07
C GLN A 155 -3.25 -1.83 -14.32
N TYR A 156 -4.02 -2.22 -13.32
CA TYR A 156 -4.76 -1.34 -12.45
C TYR A 156 -4.39 -1.63 -11.01
N ASN A 157 -4.03 -0.60 -10.26
CA ASN A 157 -3.86 -0.64 -8.83
C ASN A 157 -4.78 0.41 -8.20
N ASN A 158 -5.48 0.03 -7.12
CA ASN A 158 -6.23 0.95 -6.28
C ASN A 158 -5.98 0.56 -4.83
N SER A 159 -5.24 1.40 -4.14
CA SER A 159 -4.82 1.13 -2.78
C SER A 159 -5.01 2.33 -1.87
N TYR A 160 -5.09 2.06 -0.58
CA TYR A 160 -4.93 3.07 0.46
C TYR A 160 -4.12 2.53 1.62
N ASP A 161 -3.47 3.45 2.31
CA ASP A 161 -2.71 3.21 3.51
C ASP A 161 -2.99 4.32 4.52
N ASP A 162 -3.32 3.94 5.75
CA ASP A 162 -3.46 4.88 6.86
C ASP A 162 -2.06 5.21 7.40
N ILE A 163 -1.61 6.42 7.11
CA ILE A 163 -0.31 6.90 7.55
C ILE A 163 -0.44 7.50 8.95
N PHE A 164 0.06 6.76 9.91
CA PHE A 164 0.02 7.10 11.31
C PHE A 164 1.32 6.60 11.94
N SER A 165 2.26 7.49 12.19
CA SER A 165 3.65 7.16 12.54
C SER A 165 4.04 7.62 13.95
N PRO A 166 3.38 7.09 15.00
CA PRO A 166 3.78 7.38 16.38
C PRO A 166 5.08 6.64 16.76
N SER A 167 5.71 7.11 17.82
CA SER A 167 6.89 6.47 18.41
C SER A 167 6.81 6.51 19.94
N SER A 168 7.75 5.89 20.62
CA SER A 168 7.83 5.92 22.08
C SER A 168 7.98 7.33 22.69
N THR A 169 8.31 8.31 21.86
CA THR A 169 8.44 9.72 22.26
C THR A 169 7.49 10.65 21.51
N THR A 170 6.63 10.11 20.65
CA THR A 170 5.69 10.90 19.83
C THR A 170 4.32 10.23 19.84
N TYR A 171 3.37 10.87 20.50
CA TYR A 171 2.01 10.39 20.67
C TYR A 171 1.07 11.16 19.75
N PHE A 172 0.10 10.47 19.18
CA PHE A 172 -0.88 11.06 18.26
C PHE A 172 -2.30 10.90 18.77
N PHE A 173 -3.08 11.93 18.62
CA PHE A 173 -4.52 11.87 18.67
C PHE A 173 -5.08 11.24 17.39
N ASN A 174 -6.30 10.74 17.43
CA ASN A 174 -6.87 9.95 16.32
C ASN A 174 -7.07 10.74 15.02
N GLY A 175 -7.23 12.05 15.09
CA GLY A 175 -7.30 12.92 13.93
C GLY A 175 -5.93 13.22 13.31
N SER A 176 -4.84 13.00 14.05
CA SER A 176 -3.49 13.21 13.55
C SER A 176 -3.05 12.06 12.67
N GLY A 177 -2.77 12.32 11.44
CA GLY A 177 -2.49 11.32 10.42
C GLY A 177 -3.39 11.51 9.21
N TYR A 178 -3.19 10.70 8.22
CA TYR A 178 -3.96 10.80 6.99
C TYR A 178 -4.05 9.45 6.28
N ARG A 179 -5.03 9.31 5.42
CA ARG A 179 -5.13 8.19 4.48
C ARG A 179 -4.54 8.60 3.15
N MET A 180 -3.47 7.91 2.74
CA MET A 180 -2.91 8.06 1.41
C MET A 180 -3.63 7.07 0.48
N LYS A 181 -4.30 7.59 -0.53
CA LYS A 181 -4.90 6.79 -1.61
C LYS A 181 -4.02 6.88 -2.83
N ASN A 182 -3.80 5.75 -3.47
CA ASN A 182 -3.12 5.65 -4.75
C ASN A 182 -4.03 4.96 -5.76
N LYS A 183 -4.14 5.54 -6.95
CA LYS A 183 -4.81 4.94 -8.08
C LYS A 183 -3.89 5.00 -9.30
N THR A 184 -3.42 3.83 -9.74
CA THR A 184 -2.52 3.71 -10.88
C THR A 184 -3.21 2.93 -12.00
N ASN A 185 -3.12 3.46 -13.22
CA ASN A 185 -3.48 2.76 -14.43
C ASN A 185 -2.24 2.74 -15.33
N SER A 186 -1.89 1.58 -15.84
CA SER A 186 -0.79 1.42 -16.80
C SER A 186 -1.26 0.59 -17.97
N PHE A 187 -1.05 1.10 -19.16
CA PHE A 187 -1.32 0.43 -20.43
C PHE A 187 -0.02 0.32 -21.21
N VAL A 188 0.27 -0.86 -21.74
CA VAL A 188 1.45 -1.11 -22.58
C VAL A 188 1.03 -1.93 -23.78
N ALA A 189 1.47 -1.49 -24.96
CA ALA A 189 1.35 -2.21 -26.21
C ALA A 189 2.75 -2.56 -26.73
N GLU A 190 2.92 -3.78 -27.20
CA GLU A 190 4.17 -4.28 -27.77
C GLU A 190 3.88 -4.88 -29.14
N TRP A 191 4.70 -4.56 -30.13
CA TRP A 191 4.64 -5.14 -31.44
C TRP A 191 6.00 -5.70 -31.84
N ASN A 192 6.06 -7.00 -32.01
CA ASN A 192 7.23 -7.73 -32.45
C ASN A 192 7.00 -8.21 -33.88
N SER A 193 7.92 -7.88 -34.80
CA SER A 193 7.82 -8.32 -36.19
C SER A 193 9.18 -8.70 -36.78
N HIS A 194 9.15 -9.76 -37.59
CA HIS A 194 10.27 -10.20 -38.43
C HIS A 194 9.99 -9.77 -39.86
N TRP A 195 10.73 -8.78 -40.34
CA TRP A 195 10.54 -8.26 -41.70
C TRP A 195 11.39 -9.02 -42.73
N SER A 196 12.53 -9.55 -42.32
CA SER A 196 13.40 -10.41 -43.09
C SER A 196 14.29 -11.24 -42.19
N ASP A 197 15.10 -12.13 -42.73
CA ASP A 197 16.05 -12.97 -42.01
C ASP A 197 17.09 -12.16 -41.20
N VAL A 198 17.30 -10.90 -41.55
CA VAL A 198 18.28 -10.00 -40.95
C VAL A 198 17.66 -8.77 -40.27
N LEU A 199 16.34 -8.59 -40.38
CA LEU A 199 15.66 -7.40 -39.86
C LEU A 199 14.50 -7.78 -38.96
N TYR A 200 14.66 -7.47 -37.68
CA TYR A 200 13.67 -7.63 -36.63
C TYR A 200 13.29 -6.28 -36.06
N ASN A 201 12.02 -6.09 -35.78
CA ASN A 201 11.48 -4.92 -35.11
C ASN A 201 10.83 -5.30 -33.77
N GLU A 202 11.16 -4.53 -32.75
CA GLU A 202 10.47 -4.52 -31.46
C GLU A 202 10.02 -3.09 -31.16
N PHE A 203 8.73 -2.86 -31.23
CA PHE A 203 8.13 -1.58 -30.87
C PHE A 203 7.36 -1.72 -29.56
N ARG A 204 7.58 -0.81 -28.63
CA ARG A 204 6.87 -0.75 -27.37
C ARG A 204 6.39 0.67 -27.10
N ALA A 205 5.12 0.82 -26.74
CA ALA A 205 4.51 2.06 -26.30
C ALA A 205 3.72 1.83 -25.03
N GLY A 206 3.78 2.78 -24.11
CA GLY A 206 3.07 2.68 -22.85
C GLY A 206 2.67 4.03 -22.29
N VAL A 207 1.60 4.03 -21.52
CA VAL A 207 1.14 5.17 -20.74
C VAL A 207 0.79 4.71 -19.34
N THR A 208 1.27 5.46 -18.35
CA THR A 208 0.95 5.23 -16.94
C THR A 208 0.41 6.52 -16.36
N THR A 209 -0.75 6.43 -15.72
CA THR A 209 -1.34 7.53 -14.96
C THR A 209 -1.37 7.15 -13.49
N VAL A 210 -0.87 8.03 -12.64
CA VAL A 210 -0.87 7.88 -11.19
C VAL A 210 -1.64 9.03 -10.58
N ARG A 211 -2.53 8.72 -9.67
CA ARG A 211 -3.25 9.70 -8.88
C ARG A 211 -3.10 9.36 -7.41
N ASP A 212 -2.43 10.24 -6.70
CA ASP A 212 -2.27 10.20 -5.26
C ASP A 212 -3.20 11.22 -4.60
N GLU A 213 -3.88 10.82 -3.55
CA GLU A 213 -4.79 11.66 -2.81
C GLU A 213 -4.55 11.46 -1.31
N ARG A 214 -4.23 12.55 -0.61
CA ARG A 214 -4.13 12.56 0.83
C ARG A 214 -5.48 12.96 1.43
N GLN A 215 -6.06 12.10 2.23
CA GLN A 215 -7.30 12.37 2.96
C GLN A 215 -6.99 12.53 4.45
N VAL A 216 -7.33 13.66 5.02
CA VAL A 216 -7.28 13.93 6.46
C VAL A 216 -8.65 13.63 7.09
N ALA A 217 -8.68 13.36 8.39
CA ALA A 217 -9.92 13.03 9.11
C ALA A 217 -10.93 14.18 9.09
N TYR A 218 -10.43 15.41 9.21
CA TYR A 218 -11.21 16.65 9.13
C TYR A 218 -10.27 17.81 8.76
N GLN A 219 -10.80 19.00 8.55
CA GLN A 219 -9.96 20.20 8.37
C GLN A 219 -9.90 20.99 9.67
N GLY A 220 -8.72 21.09 10.25
CA GLY A 220 -8.50 21.79 11.49
C GLY A 220 -7.01 22.08 11.71
N PRO A 221 -6.67 22.91 12.71
CA PRO A 221 -5.28 23.20 13.00
C PRO A 221 -4.54 21.98 13.51
N ASN A 222 -3.27 21.84 13.14
CA ASN A 222 -2.37 20.89 13.76
C ASN A 222 -1.59 21.57 14.87
N VAL A 223 -1.62 21.01 16.06
CA VAL A 223 -0.90 21.52 17.22
C VAL A 223 0.09 20.47 17.68
N LYS A 224 1.35 20.87 17.82
CA LYS A 224 2.42 20.07 18.40
C LYS A 224 2.74 20.60 19.79
N ILE A 225 2.62 19.75 20.78
CA ILE A 225 2.93 20.06 22.17
C ILE A 225 4.22 19.33 22.52
N ASN A 226 5.27 20.06 22.83
CA ASN A 226 6.54 19.49 23.27
C ASN A 226 6.64 19.63 24.78
N GLY A 227 7.00 18.54 25.44
CA GLY A 227 7.17 18.47 26.88
C GLY A 227 8.18 17.40 27.27
N SER A 228 8.37 17.21 28.57
CA SER A 228 9.06 16.05 29.12
C SER A 228 8.02 15.01 29.57
N ASP A 229 8.42 13.75 29.54
CA ASP A 229 7.62 12.68 30.17
C ASP A 229 7.46 12.93 31.68
N ASN A 230 6.57 12.17 32.33
CA ASN A 230 6.33 12.28 33.76
C ASN A 230 7.60 12.03 34.62
N SER A 231 8.65 11.44 34.05
CA SER A 231 9.94 11.23 34.72
C SER A 231 10.91 12.38 34.51
N GLY A 232 10.58 13.36 33.62
CA GLY A 232 11.45 14.48 33.29
C GLY A 232 12.69 14.12 32.47
N THR A 233 12.78 12.87 32.00
CA THR A 233 13.99 12.32 31.37
C THR A 233 13.94 12.32 29.85
N ASN A 234 12.74 12.31 29.24
CA ASN A 234 12.61 12.24 27.78
C ASN A 234 11.75 13.38 27.23
N ASN A 235 12.21 13.99 26.15
CA ASN A 235 11.40 14.93 25.41
C ASN A 235 10.26 14.17 24.72
N THR A 236 9.03 14.54 25.04
CA THR A 236 7.82 13.95 24.47
C THR A 236 7.14 14.95 23.56
N THR A 237 6.71 14.49 22.41
CA THR A 237 5.90 15.29 21.47
C THR A 237 4.50 14.70 21.39
N VAL A 238 3.50 15.55 21.50
CA VAL A 238 2.10 15.19 21.29
C VAL A 238 1.56 15.95 20.10
N ASN A 239 0.97 15.23 19.16
CA ASN A 239 0.32 15.79 17.99
C ASN A 239 -1.20 15.67 18.14
N ILE A 240 -1.91 16.78 18.05
CA ILE A 240 -3.36 16.86 18.05
C ILE A 240 -3.81 17.71 16.86
N GLY A 241 -4.94 17.33 16.25
CA GLY A 241 -5.44 17.97 15.05
C GLY A 241 -4.89 17.31 13.78
N THR A 242 -5.34 17.74 12.63
CA THR A 242 -4.99 17.14 11.36
C THR A 242 -3.70 17.68 10.77
N GLU A 243 -2.94 16.84 10.10
CA GLU A 243 -1.89 17.35 9.22
C GLU A 243 -2.51 18.16 8.09
N TYR A 244 -2.29 19.48 8.13
CA TYR A 244 -2.70 20.36 7.04
C TYR A 244 -1.91 20.00 5.78
N SER A 245 -2.54 19.34 4.83
CA SER A 245 -1.99 19.30 3.49
C SER A 245 -2.40 20.59 2.78
N SER A 246 -1.47 21.52 2.64
CA SER A 246 -1.63 22.64 1.71
C SER A 246 -1.89 22.06 0.33
N GLY A 247 -3.14 22.04 -0.08
CA GLY A 247 -3.72 21.51 -1.27
C GLY A 247 -2.80 21.29 -2.46
N ALA A 248 -2.56 20.04 -2.75
CA ALA A 248 -2.51 19.60 -4.13
C ALA A 248 -3.93 19.08 -4.46
N LYS A 249 -4.68 19.89 -5.21
CA LYS A 249 -5.90 19.45 -5.87
C LYS A 249 -5.54 18.57 -7.05
#